data_9ac0bcebff9c9d4e9c42e58723bd46e0
#
_entry.id   9ac0bcebff9c9d4e9c42e58723bd46e0
#
_cell.length_a   1.000
_cell.length_b   1.000
_cell.length_c   1.000
_cell.angle_alpha   90.00
_cell.angle_beta   90.00
_cell.angle_gamma   90.00
#
_symmetry.space_group_name_H-M   'P 1'
#
loop_
_entity.id
_entity.type
_entity.pdbx_description
1 polymer ?
#
loop_
_entity_poly.entity_id
_entity_poly.type
_entity_poly.pdbx_seq_one_letter_code
_entity_poly.pdbx_strand_id
1 'polypeptide(L)'
;IPVISEIEFAIQFTDAITVGITGSNGKTTTTLLTYHLLKQGGLNVGLAGNIGKSFAWQVAENKHDIYVLELSSFQLDGIINYKQHIAILNNISPDHLDRYNYDYSLYINSKFRITKNQTEADYLIYDNEDEAIQNWLKNNTIKANKVPFSLITKPENEGGFLEENNMNTT
;
A
#
# COMPACT_ATOMS: atom_id res chain seq x y z
N ILE A 1 5.38 -26.65 -9.27
CA ILE A 1 6.14 -25.88 -8.25
C ILE A 1 5.49 -24.51 -8.17
N PRO A 2 5.04 -24.08 -6.97
CA PRO A 2 4.46 -22.74 -6.83
C PRO A 2 5.51 -21.66 -7.10
N VAL A 3 5.11 -20.64 -7.85
CA VAL A 3 5.90 -19.41 -8.05
C VAL A 3 5.34 -18.36 -7.10
N ILE A 4 6.19 -17.82 -6.25
CA ILE A 4 5.83 -16.80 -5.25
C ILE A 4 6.69 -15.55 -5.45
N SER A 5 6.21 -14.40 -4.96
CA SER A 5 7.04 -13.20 -4.95
C SER A 5 8.11 -13.27 -3.86
N GLU A 6 9.16 -12.47 -4.03
CA GLU A 6 10.20 -12.29 -3.00
C GLU A 6 9.60 -11.78 -1.67
N ILE A 7 8.54 -10.96 -1.75
CA ILE A 7 7.80 -10.45 -0.59
C ILE A 7 7.13 -11.60 0.17
N GLU A 8 6.46 -12.52 -0.53
CA GLU A 8 5.84 -13.72 0.05
C GLU A 8 6.86 -14.63 0.72
N PHE A 9 8.05 -14.73 0.15
CA PHE A 9 9.14 -15.51 0.75
C PHE A 9 9.66 -14.85 2.02
N ALA A 10 9.96 -13.55 1.98
CA ALA A 10 10.63 -12.82 3.05
C ALA A 10 9.80 -12.74 4.33
N ILE A 11 8.47 -12.58 4.23
CA ILE A 11 7.60 -12.42 5.40
C ILE A 11 7.61 -13.65 6.32
N GLN A 12 7.96 -14.80 5.82
CA GLN A 12 8.04 -16.04 6.63
C GLN A 12 9.17 -16.00 7.68
N PHE A 13 10.07 -15.03 7.60
CA PHE A 13 11.25 -14.89 8.46
C PHE A 13 11.23 -13.66 9.36
N THR A 14 10.08 -12.98 9.46
CA THR A 14 9.92 -11.80 10.33
C THR A 14 8.48 -11.67 10.82
N ASP A 15 8.33 -11.22 12.07
CA ASP A 15 7.05 -10.87 12.69
C ASP A 15 6.82 -9.35 12.72
N ALA A 16 7.64 -8.59 12.00
CA ALA A 16 7.57 -7.14 11.97
C ALA A 16 6.24 -6.63 11.39
N ILE A 17 5.80 -5.48 11.86
CA ILE A 17 4.68 -4.75 11.26
C ILE A 17 5.07 -4.33 9.84
N THR A 18 4.19 -4.53 8.87
CA THR A 18 4.43 -4.11 7.49
C THR A 18 3.45 -3.03 7.06
N VAL A 19 4.00 -1.97 6.47
CA VAL A 19 3.27 -0.90 5.78
C VAL A 19 3.54 -1.07 4.30
N GLY A 20 2.57 -1.57 3.54
CA GLY A 20 2.69 -1.79 2.10
C GLY A 20 2.10 -0.61 1.32
N ILE A 21 2.85 -0.09 0.36
CA ILE A 21 2.43 1.06 -0.46
C ILE A 21 2.42 0.65 -1.92
N THR A 22 1.27 0.84 -2.57
CA THR A 22 1.09 0.60 -4.00
C THR A 22 0.30 1.73 -4.67
N GLY A 23 0.17 1.66 -5.97
CA GLY A 23 -0.52 2.64 -6.81
C GLY A 23 0.09 2.66 -8.21
N SER A 24 -0.53 3.34 -9.14
CA SER A 24 0.08 3.59 -10.46
C SER A 24 1.20 4.63 -10.31
N ASN A 25 0.92 5.74 -9.64
CA ASN A 25 1.84 6.86 -9.44
C ASN A 25 2.10 7.15 -7.97
N GLY A 26 3.20 7.85 -7.67
CA GLY A 26 3.51 8.37 -6.33
C GLY A 26 4.01 7.33 -5.31
N LYS A 27 4.10 6.05 -5.64
CA LYS A 27 4.55 4.98 -4.73
C LYS A 27 5.84 5.33 -4.01
N THR A 28 6.89 5.64 -4.76
CA THR A 28 8.22 5.93 -4.22
C THR A 28 8.21 7.12 -3.26
N THR A 29 7.53 8.20 -3.65
CA THR A 29 7.41 9.40 -2.81
C THR A 29 6.71 9.10 -1.50
N THR A 30 5.56 8.42 -1.56
CA THR A 30 4.79 8.04 -0.36
C THR A 30 5.60 7.08 0.52
N THR A 31 6.28 6.10 -0.07
CA THR A 31 7.10 5.13 0.66
C THR A 31 8.26 5.81 1.40
N LEU A 32 8.99 6.68 0.71
CA LEU A 32 10.11 7.42 1.31
C LEU A 32 9.64 8.39 2.39
N LEU A 33 8.53 9.08 2.18
CA LEU A 33 7.95 9.99 3.18
C LEU A 33 7.49 9.21 4.42
N THR A 34 6.77 8.12 4.25
CA THR A 34 6.31 7.26 5.36
C THR A 34 7.50 6.73 6.16
N TYR A 35 8.51 6.19 5.47
CA TYR A 35 9.76 5.74 6.11
C TYR A 35 10.43 6.86 6.89
N HIS A 36 10.57 8.05 6.27
CA HIS A 36 11.21 9.21 6.91
C HIS A 36 10.46 9.63 8.18
N LEU A 37 9.15 9.77 8.12
CA LEU A 37 8.33 10.19 9.27
C LEU A 37 8.41 9.20 10.44
N LEU A 38 8.28 7.90 10.17
CA LEU A 38 8.39 6.87 11.19
C LEU A 38 9.79 6.85 11.83
N LYS A 39 10.83 6.99 11.00
CA LYS A 39 12.23 7.04 11.48
C LYS A 39 12.51 8.29 12.32
N GLN A 40 12.02 9.47 11.91
CA GLN A 40 12.13 10.70 12.70
C GLN A 40 11.33 10.62 14.00
N GLY A 41 10.24 9.84 14.02
CA GLY A 41 9.50 9.50 15.23
C GLY A 41 10.24 8.54 16.19
N GLY A 42 11.47 8.14 15.87
CA GLY A 42 12.30 7.28 16.73
C GLY A 42 12.01 5.79 16.60
N LEU A 43 11.22 5.36 15.61
CA LEU A 43 10.90 3.95 15.42
C LEU A 43 12.03 3.21 14.69
N ASN A 44 12.19 1.93 14.99
CA ASN A 44 13.13 1.04 14.30
C ASN A 44 12.51 0.54 12.98
N VAL A 45 12.77 1.25 11.89
CA VAL A 45 12.10 1.06 10.59
C VAL A 45 13.08 0.67 9.49
N GLY A 46 12.73 -0.37 8.74
CA GLY A 46 13.37 -0.78 7.50
C GLY A 46 12.62 -0.29 6.26
N LEU A 47 13.35 -0.02 5.19
CA LEU A 47 12.83 0.39 3.88
C LEU A 47 13.18 -0.68 2.85
N ALA A 48 12.19 -1.23 2.14
CA ALA A 48 12.44 -2.31 1.18
C ALA A 48 11.36 -2.41 0.09
N GLY A 49 11.41 -3.48 -0.68
CA GLY A 49 10.45 -3.82 -1.74
C GLY A 49 10.96 -3.45 -3.13
N ASN A 50 10.15 -2.73 -3.90
CA ASN A 50 10.49 -2.33 -5.27
C ASN A 50 11.51 -1.18 -5.33
N ILE A 51 11.93 -0.66 -4.19
CA ILE A 51 12.98 0.36 -4.06
C ILE A 51 14.03 -0.07 -3.04
N GLY A 52 15.25 0.44 -3.21
CA GLY A 52 16.35 0.15 -2.30
C GLY A 52 16.79 -1.32 -2.34
N LYS A 53 16.98 -1.91 -1.16
CA LYS A 53 17.27 -3.34 -1.00
C LYS A 53 15.99 -4.15 -1.01
N SER A 54 16.06 -5.40 -1.49
CA SER A 54 14.92 -6.33 -1.44
C SER A 54 14.48 -6.59 0.01
N PHE A 55 13.23 -6.96 0.20
CA PHE A 55 12.69 -7.23 1.52
C PHE A 55 13.38 -8.44 2.17
N ALA A 56 13.64 -9.50 1.40
CA ALA A 56 14.36 -10.69 1.88
C ALA A 56 15.78 -10.34 2.34
N TRP A 57 16.47 -9.45 1.62
CA TRP A 57 17.79 -8.98 2.04
C TRP A 57 17.72 -8.22 3.36
N GLN A 58 16.75 -7.31 3.50
CA GLN A 58 16.57 -6.54 4.73
C GLN A 58 16.26 -7.45 5.93
N VAL A 59 15.38 -8.42 5.76
CA VAL A 59 15.03 -9.39 6.81
C VAL A 59 16.22 -10.25 7.20
N ALA A 60 17.08 -10.63 6.26
CA ALA A 60 18.27 -11.45 6.53
C ALA A 60 19.38 -10.69 7.27
N GLU A 61 19.57 -9.39 6.95
CA GLU A 61 20.66 -8.59 7.51
C GLU A 61 20.27 -7.80 8.76
N ASN A 62 19.03 -7.32 8.83
CA ASN A 62 18.60 -6.36 9.83
C ASN A 62 17.25 -6.75 10.43
N LYS A 63 17.16 -6.68 11.74
CA LYS A 63 15.88 -6.80 12.44
C LYS A 63 15.29 -5.42 12.67
N HIS A 64 14.17 -5.17 12.01
CA HIS A 64 13.35 -3.98 12.23
C HIS A 64 12.00 -4.38 12.83
N ASP A 65 11.40 -3.47 13.60
CA ASP A 65 10.09 -3.66 14.18
C ASP A 65 8.99 -3.34 13.16
N ILE A 66 9.32 -2.48 12.20
CA ILE A 66 8.44 -2.05 11.11
C ILE A 66 9.20 -2.10 9.80
N TYR A 67 8.55 -2.57 8.72
CA TYR A 67 9.03 -2.40 7.36
C TYR A 67 8.05 -1.59 6.52
N VAL A 68 8.57 -0.56 5.85
CA VAL A 68 7.84 0.21 4.83
C VAL A 68 8.24 -0.33 3.47
N LEU A 69 7.25 -0.86 2.73
CA LEU A 69 7.47 -1.61 1.50
C LEU A 69 6.80 -0.92 0.31
N GLU A 70 7.59 -0.55 -0.70
CA GLU A 70 7.03 -0.24 -2.00
C GLU A 70 6.66 -1.54 -2.73
N LEU A 71 5.42 -1.67 -3.19
CA LEU A 71 4.91 -2.88 -3.83
C LEU A 71 4.42 -2.60 -5.25
N SER A 72 5.03 -3.27 -6.22
CA SER A 72 4.54 -3.30 -7.61
C SER A 72 3.35 -4.26 -7.74
N SER A 73 2.54 -4.10 -8.81
CA SER A 73 1.48 -5.06 -9.13
C SER A 73 2.03 -6.48 -9.32
N PHE A 74 3.20 -6.61 -9.91
CA PHE A 74 3.84 -7.92 -10.15
C PHE A 74 4.23 -8.64 -8.85
N GLN A 75 4.71 -7.90 -7.86
CA GLN A 75 4.98 -8.48 -6.53
C GLN A 75 3.69 -8.88 -5.83
N LEU A 76 2.63 -8.08 -5.97
CA LEU A 76 1.30 -8.37 -5.43
C LEU A 76 0.67 -9.62 -6.08
N ASP A 77 0.88 -9.85 -7.37
CA ASP A 77 0.41 -11.06 -8.05
C ASP A 77 0.98 -12.35 -7.46
N GLY A 78 2.21 -12.29 -6.95
CA GLY A 78 2.88 -13.42 -6.30
C GLY A 78 2.57 -13.60 -4.81
N ILE A 79 1.62 -12.86 -4.23
CA ILE A 79 1.22 -12.97 -2.81
C ILE A 79 0.24 -14.13 -2.63
N ILE A 80 0.52 -15.01 -1.67
CA ILE A 80 -0.35 -16.11 -1.22
C ILE A 80 -0.86 -15.83 0.19
N ASN A 81 0.03 -15.77 1.18
CA ASN A 81 -0.28 -15.62 2.61
C ASN A 81 0.17 -14.28 3.20
N TYR A 82 1.06 -13.57 2.51
CA TYR A 82 1.56 -12.29 2.99
C TYR A 82 0.41 -11.33 3.29
N LYS A 83 0.50 -10.70 4.46
CA LYS A 83 -0.48 -9.74 4.97
C LYS A 83 0.23 -8.44 5.36
N GLN A 84 -0.28 -7.31 4.87
CA GLN A 84 0.09 -6.00 5.37
C GLN A 84 -0.80 -5.61 6.56
N HIS A 85 -0.20 -5.05 7.60
CA HIS A 85 -0.96 -4.44 8.70
C HIS A 85 -1.59 -3.11 8.26
N ILE A 86 -0.83 -2.34 7.48
CA ILE A 86 -1.32 -1.10 6.86
C ILE A 86 -1.03 -1.17 5.36
N ALA A 87 -2.06 -1.09 4.56
CA ALA A 87 -1.99 -0.97 3.11
C ALA A 87 -2.29 0.48 2.70
N ILE A 88 -1.47 1.05 1.82
CA ILE A 88 -1.71 2.37 1.21
C ILE A 88 -1.85 2.18 -0.29
N LEU A 89 -2.99 2.58 -0.83
CA LEU A 89 -3.30 2.56 -2.25
C LEU A 89 -3.47 4.00 -2.75
N ASN A 90 -2.40 4.54 -3.34
CA ASN A 90 -2.36 5.96 -3.72
C ASN A 90 -3.37 6.31 -4.82
N ASN A 91 -3.39 5.54 -5.90
CA ASN A 91 -4.23 5.76 -7.08
C ASN A 91 -4.15 4.57 -8.02
N ILE A 92 -5.11 4.45 -8.94
CA ILE A 92 -5.08 3.46 -10.02
C ILE A 92 -5.42 4.14 -11.35
N SER A 93 -4.44 4.21 -12.24
CA SER A 93 -4.61 4.62 -13.63
C SER A 93 -4.03 3.55 -14.57
N PRO A 94 -4.51 3.44 -15.82
CA PRO A 94 -4.01 2.43 -16.75
C PRO A 94 -2.49 2.48 -16.90
N ASP A 95 -1.84 1.35 -16.59
CA ASP A 95 -0.39 1.17 -16.69
C ASP A 95 -0.07 -0.32 -16.87
N HIS A 96 1.02 -0.64 -17.55
CA HIS A 96 1.48 -2.03 -17.78
C HIS A 96 0.40 -2.97 -18.33
N LEU A 97 -0.55 -2.47 -19.13
CA LEU A 97 -1.70 -3.26 -19.60
C LEU A 97 -1.29 -4.44 -20.50
N ASP A 98 -0.13 -4.37 -21.15
CA ASP A 98 0.47 -5.48 -21.91
C ASP A 98 0.66 -6.74 -21.04
N ARG A 99 0.91 -6.58 -19.74
CA ARG A 99 1.06 -7.67 -18.76
C ARG A 99 -0.28 -8.21 -18.27
N TYR A 100 -1.36 -7.47 -18.46
CA TYR A 100 -2.71 -7.80 -18.01
C TYR A 100 -3.67 -8.04 -19.18
N ASN A 101 -3.16 -8.56 -20.31
CA ASN A 101 -3.93 -8.85 -21.52
C ASN A 101 -4.71 -7.64 -22.05
N TYR A 102 -4.22 -6.43 -21.84
CA TYR A 102 -4.91 -5.16 -22.11
C TYR A 102 -6.25 -5.00 -21.38
N ASP A 103 -6.47 -5.78 -20.32
CA ASP A 103 -7.66 -5.69 -19.45
C ASP A 103 -7.33 -4.89 -18.20
N TYR A 104 -7.87 -3.68 -18.13
CA TYR A 104 -7.66 -2.79 -17.00
C TYR A 104 -8.21 -3.36 -15.68
N SER A 105 -9.27 -4.17 -15.73
CA SER A 105 -9.84 -4.79 -14.55
C SER A 105 -8.88 -5.77 -13.87
N LEU A 106 -8.06 -6.47 -14.64
CA LEU A 106 -7.02 -7.37 -14.10
C LEU A 106 -5.93 -6.58 -13.38
N TYR A 107 -5.54 -5.42 -13.92
CA TYR A 107 -4.57 -4.54 -13.26
C TYR A 107 -5.11 -3.96 -11.95
N ILE A 108 -6.38 -3.51 -11.93
CA ILE A 108 -7.05 -3.04 -10.71
C ILE A 108 -7.07 -4.17 -9.67
N ASN A 109 -7.50 -5.37 -10.05
CA ASN A 109 -7.54 -6.53 -9.17
C ASN A 109 -6.16 -6.88 -8.62
N SER A 110 -5.10 -6.79 -9.44
CA SER A 110 -3.72 -6.99 -8.99
C SER A 110 -3.34 -6.01 -7.88
N LYS A 111 -3.67 -4.72 -8.02
CA LYS A 111 -3.41 -3.71 -6.98
C LYS A 111 -4.15 -4.02 -5.68
N PHE A 112 -5.41 -4.40 -5.77
CA PHE A 112 -6.21 -4.74 -4.59
C PHE A 112 -5.79 -6.03 -3.89
N ARG A 113 -4.91 -6.86 -4.48
CA ARG A 113 -4.28 -7.97 -3.76
C ARG A 113 -3.50 -7.52 -2.53
N ILE A 114 -3.16 -6.23 -2.42
CA ILE A 114 -2.58 -5.66 -1.21
C ILE A 114 -3.48 -5.86 0.02
N THR A 115 -4.79 -6.01 -0.16
CA THR A 115 -5.76 -6.24 0.93
C THR A 115 -6.12 -7.71 1.14
N LYS A 116 -5.60 -8.63 0.31
CA LYS A 116 -6.06 -10.02 0.19
C LYS A 116 -6.16 -10.78 1.50
N ASN A 117 -5.17 -10.62 2.38
CA ASN A 117 -5.07 -11.37 3.63
C ASN A 117 -5.30 -10.48 4.87
N GLN A 118 -5.72 -9.24 4.68
CA GLN A 118 -6.05 -8.32 5.78
C GLN A 118 -7.29 -8.80 6.56
N THR A 119 -7.33 -8.43 7.82
CA THR A 119 -8.42 -8.71 8.77
C THR A 119 -8.99 -7.41 9.31
N GLU A 120 -9.96 -7.49 10.22
CA GLU A 120 -10.55 -6.32 10.89
C GLU A 120 -9.55 -5.57 11.81
N ALA A 121 -8.38 -6.15 12.08
CA ALA A 121 -7.30 -5.49 12.82
C ALA A 121 -6.36 -4.66 11.93
N ASP A 122 -6.53 -4.74 10.61
CA ASP A 122 -5.65 -4.12 9.63
C ASP A 122 -6.33 -2.93 8.93
N TYR A 123 -5.56 -2.11 8.21
CA TYR A 123 -6.06 -0.87 7.63
C TYR A 123 -5.75 -0.77 6.14
N LEU A 124 -6.72 -0.27 5.36
CA LEU A 124 -6.52 0.20 4.00
C LEU A 124 -6.70 1.73 3.95
N ILE A 125 -5.61 2.45 3.67
CA ILE A 125 -5.61 3.88 3.40
C ILE A 125 -5.68 4.06 1.87
N TYR A 126 -6.62 4.86 1.36
CA TYR A 126 -6.86 4.97 -0.07
C TYR A 126 -7.39 6.34 -0.50
N ASP A 127 -7.15 6.69 -1.77
CA ASP A 127 -7.68 7.91 -2.39
C ASP A 127 -9.19 7.79 -2.60
N ASN A 128 -9.93 8.70 -1.98
CA ASN A 128 -11.40 8.74 -2.06
C ASN A 128 -11.91 9.34 -3.38
N GLU A 129 -11.10 10.07 -4.11
CA GLU A 129 -11.43 10.66 -5.41
C GLU A 129 -11.13 9.73 -6.60
N ASP A 130 -10.35 8.66 -6.41
CA ASP A 130 -10.00 7.74 -7.49
C ASP A 130 -11.19 6.86 -7.89
N GLU A 131 -11.70 7.07 -9.11
CA GLU A 131 -12.88 6.36 -9.62
C GLU A 131 -12.68 4.83 -9.70
N ALA A 132 -11.47 4.36 -10.06
CA ALA A 132 -11.19 2.94 -10.16
C ALA A 132 -11.23 2.28 -8.77
N ILE A 133 -10.67 2.96 -7.76
CA ILE A 133 -10.71 2.52 -6.37
C ILE A 133 -12.15 2.48 -5.86
N GLN A 134 -12.90 3.56 -6.06
CA GLN A 134 -14.29 3.66 -5.61
C GLN A 134 -15.19 2.61 -6.25
N ASN A 135 -15.08 2.42 -7.57
CA ASN A 135 -15.87 1.44 -8.29
C ASN A 135 -15.55 0.00 -7.85
N TRP A 136 -14.27 -0.29 -7.59
CA TRP A 136 -13.88 -1.59 -7.08
C TRP A 136 -14.44 -1.83 -5.67
N LEU A 137 -14.30 -0.87 -4.75
CA LEU A 137 -14.80 -0.98 -3.36
C LEU A 137 -16.33 -1.08 -3.25
N LYS A 138 -17.08 -0.53 -4.20
CA LYS A 138 -18.55 -0.70 -4.28
C LYS A 138 -18.97 -2.13 -4.61
N ASN A 139 -18.16 -2.83 -5.40
CA ASN A 139 -18.50 -4.16 -5.92
C ASN A 139 -17.77 -5.30 -5.18
N ASN A 140 -16.88 -4.98 -4.24
CA ASN A 140 -16.08 -5.97 -3.52
C ASN A 140 -16.04 -5.66 -2.03
N THR A 141 -15.93 -6.70 -1.21
CA THR A 141 -15.81 -6.58 0.23
C THR A 141 -14.37 -6.83 0.66
N ILE A 142 -13.83 -5.97 1.51
CA ILE A 142 -12.57 -6.17 2.22
C ILE A 142 -12.83 -6.23 3.72
N LYS A 143 -11.97 -6.92 4.46
CA LYS A 143 -12.08 -7.04 5.92
C LYS A 143 -11.42 -5.88 6.66
N ALA A 144 -10.39 -5.29 6.06
CA ALA A 144 -9.64 -4.19 6.65
C ALA A 144 -10.52 -2.97 6.94
N ASN A 145 -10.16 -2.22 7.97
CA ASN A 145 -10.72 -0.91 8.24
C ASN A 145 -10.35 0.05 7.10
N LYS A 146 -11.34 0.69 6.51
CA LYS A 146 -11.18 1.63 5.39
C LYS A 146 -10.93 3.03 5.92
N VAL A 147 -9.79 3.62 5.54
CA VAL A 147 -9.38 4.98 5.94
C VAL A 147 -9.18 5.81 4.65
N PRO A 148 -10.20 6.52 4.18
CA PRO A 148 -10.08 7.36 2.99
C PRO A 148 -9.21 8.60 3.26
N PHE A 149 -8.45 9.04 2.26
CA PHE A 149 -7.93 10.40 2.22
C PHE A 149 -8.52 11.14 1.03
N SER A 150 -8.65 12.46 1.16
CA SER A 150 -9.34 13.30 0.19
C SER A 150 -8.71 14.69 0.12
N LEU A 151 -8.64 15.25 -1.09
CA LEU A 151 -8.26 16.64 -1.31
C LEU A 151 -9.49 17.57 -1.44
N ILE A 152 -10.68 17.00 -1.62
CA ILE A 152 -11.88 17.74 -2.00
C ILE A 152 -12.95 17.67 -0.90
N THR A 153 -13.21 16.47 -0.37
CA THR A 153 -14.32 16.21 0.54
C THR A 153 -13.85 15.69 1.89
N LYS A 154 -14.38 16.24 2.97
CA LYS A 154 -14.15 15.70 4.32
C LYS A 154 -14.80 14.32 4.42
N PRO A 155 -14.05 13.26 4.78
CA PRO A 155 -14.62 11.94 5.03
C PRO A 155 -15.64 11.97 6.18
N GLU A 156 -16.69 11.16 6.06
CA GLU A 156 -17.74 11.06 7.12
C GLU A 156 -17.23 10.37 8.39
N ASN A 157 -16.25 9.47 8.24
CA ASN A 157 -15.62 8.71 9.32
C ASN A 157 -14.13 9.06 9.44
N GLU A 158 -13.36 8.20 10.12
CA GLU A 158 -11.89 8.35 10.19
C GLU A 158 -11.28 8.44 8.79
N GLY A 159 -10.45 9.46 8.57
CA GLY A 159 -9.79 9.71 7.30
C GLY A 159 -8.98 11.00 7.34
N GLY A 160 -8.22 11.24 6.28
CA GLY A 160 -7.46 12.47 6.07
C GLY A 160 -8.12 13.36 5.02
N PHE A 161 -8.10 14.67 5.21
CA PHE A 161 -8.54 15.61 4.17
C PHE A 161 -7.71 16.90 4.20
N LEU A 162 -7.67 17.58 3.04
CA LEU A 162 -7.05 18.89 2.94
C LEU A 162 -8.05 19.97 3.40
N GLU A 163 -7.73 20.67 4.47
CA GLU A 163 -8.46 21.87 4.88
C GLU A 163 -7.77 23.09 4.29
N GLU A 164 -8.45 23.83 3.41
CA GLU A 164 -7.94 25.12 2.94
C GLU A 164 -7.92 26.10 4.13
N ASN A 165 -6.73 26.41 4.62
CA ASN A 165 -6.55 27.55 5.50
C ASN A 165 -6.80 28.83 4.68
N ASN A 166 -7.98 29.38 4.74
CA ASN A 166 -8.24 30.75 4.34
C ASN A 166 -7.39 31.66 5.24
N MET A 167 -6.16 31.94 4.83
CA MET A 167 -5.44 33.09 5.33
C MET A 167 -6.18 34.33 4.81
N ASN A 168 -7.16 34.80 5.55
CA ASN A 168 -7.68 36.15 5.41
C ASN A 168 -6.53 37.08 5.75
N THR A 169 -5.84 37.61 4.72
CA THR A 169 -4.99 38.77 4.85
C THR A 169 -5.89 39.94 5.13
N THR A 170 -6.01 40.34 6.37
CA THR A 170 -6.44 41.66 6.78
C THR A 170 -5.35 42.68 6.52
#